data_62b6d00c4f8ae8d0b2c17b546180e13f
#
_entry.id   62b6d00c4f8ae8d0b2c17b546180e13f
#
_cell.length_a   1.000
_cell.length_b   1.000
_cell.length_c   1.000
_cell.angle_alpha   90.00
_cell.angle_beta   90.00
_cell.angle_gamma   90.00
#
_symmetry.space_group_name_H-M   'P 1'
#
loop_
_entity.id
_entity.type
_entity.pdbx_description
1 polymer ?
#
loop_
_entity_poly.entity_id
_entity_poly.type
_entity_poly.pdbx_seq_one_letter_code
_entity_poly.pdbx_strand_id
1 'polypeptide(L)'
;MSEQIEGRNAVLEAFRSGKCVDKLFVLDRCQDGPVRTIIREARKKDTIINFVQKERLDQLSETGAHQGVIAQVAAYEYSTVEDILEKAREKGEAPFIFLLDDIEDPHNLGAIIRTANLAGAHGVIIPKRHAVGLTSTVAKTSAGALNYTPVAKVSNLGQTIEELKKEGMWFVCADMGGELMYNLNLTGPMGVVIGNEGEGVSRLVK
;
A
#
# COMPACT_ATOMS: atom_id res chain seq x y z
N MET A 1 6.22 12.79 7.37
CA MET A 1 7.46 12.22 6.77
C MET A 1 7.31 10.72 6.85
N SER A 2 7.54 9.96 5.77
CA SER A 2 7.77 8.53 5.92
C SER A 2 8.93 8.40 6.88
N GLU A 3 8.90 7.46 7.82
CA GLU A 3 10.05 7.22 8.67
C GLU A 3 11.16 6.66 7.78
N GLN A 4 12.17 7.47 7.50
CA GLN A 4 13.31 7.08 6.71
C GLN A 4 14.42 6.60 7.65
N ILE A 5 14.97 5.44 7.36
CA ILE A 5 16.06 4.85 8.12
C ILE A 5 17.26 4.72 7.20
N GLU A 6 18.39 5.30 7.61
CA GLU A 6 19.62 5.36 6.84
C GLU A 6 20.75 4.61 7.53
N GLY A 7 21.65 4.05 6.72
CA GLY A 7 22.80 3.33 7.19
C GLY A 7 22.57 1.85 7.48
N ARG A 8 23.61 1.05 7.29
CA ARG A 8 23.55 -0.42 7.25
C ARG A 8 23.01 -1.04 8.52
N ASN A 9 23.50 -0.60 9.67
CA ASN A 9 23.11 -1.17 10.96
C ASN A 9 21.67 -0.82 11.30
N ALA A 10 21.26 0.44 11.09
CA ALA A 10 19.92 0.90 11.38
C ALA A 10 18.88 0.21 10.48
N VAL A 11 19.17 0.08 9.18
CA VAL A 11 18.31 -0.63 8.23
C VAL A 11 18.20 -2.12 8.57
N LEU A 12 19.32 -2.77 8.92
CA LEU A 12 19.29 -4.18 9.33
C LEU A 12 18.46 -4.38 10.60
N GLU A 13 18.59 -3.48 11.57
CA GLU A 13 17.81 -3.53 12.81
C GLU A 13 16.33 -3.27 12.58
N ALA A 14 15.95 -2.39 11.62
CA ALA A 14 14.57 -2.19 11.24
C ALA A 14 13.93 -3.49 10.73
N PHE A 15 14.65 -4.28 9.91
CA PHE A 15 14.17 -5.60 9.50
C PHE A 15 14.07 -6.60 10.65
N ARG A 16 15.03 -6.60 11.59
CA ARG A 16 15.05 -7.52 12.74
C ARG A 16 13.97 -7.20 13.78
N SER A 17 13.73 -5.92 14.02
CA SER A 17 12.70 -5.46 14.97
C SER A 17 11.27 -5.60 14.44
N GLY A 18 11.10 -6.09 13.22
CA GLY A 18 9.78 -6.32 12.63
C GLY A 18 9.13 -5.09 12.00
N LYS A 19 9.82 -3.96 11.89
CA LYS A 19 9.29 -2.77 11.20
C LYS A 19 8.87 -3.11 9.76
N CYS A 20 7.77 -2.52 9.33
CA CYS A 20 7.28 -2.70 7.97
C CYS A 20 8.05 -1.78 7.02
N VAL A 21 9.01 -2.34 6.29
CA VAL A 21 9.81 -1.62 5.30
C VAL A 21 9.11 -1.69 3.95
N ASP A 22 8.58 -0.57 3.48
CA ASP A 22 7.89 -0.45 2.20
C ASP A 22 8.83 -0.53 1.01
N LYS A 23 9.93 0.23 1.07
CA LYS A 23 10.92 0.30 0.00
C LYS A 23 12.33 0.31 0.60
N LEU A 24 13.24 -0.43 -0.02
CA LEU A 24 14.66 -0.43 0.27
C LEU A 24 15.41 0.11 -0.96
N PHE A 25 16.18 1.16 -0.77
CA PHE A 25 17.11 1.69 -1.78
C PHE A 25 18.50 1.20 -1.46
N VAL A 26 19.18 0.62 -2.44
CA VAL A 26 20.52 0.06 -2.31
C VAL A 26 21.39 0.64 -3.40
N LEU A 27 22.59 1.04 -3.05
CA LEU A 27 23.62 1.49 -4.02
C LEU A 27 23.88 0.37 -5.03
N ASP A 28 23.77 0.71 -6.31
CA ASP A 28 24.02 -0.23 -7.40
C ASP A 28 25.43 -0.82 -7.27
N ARG A 29 25.55 -2.13 -7.57
CA ARG A 29 26.80 -2.91 -7.46
C ARG A 29 27.42 -3.01 -6.07
N CYS A 30 26.80 -2.48 -5.02
CA CYS A 30 27.25 -2.70 -3.65
C CYS A 30 26.83 -4.09 -3.19
N GLN A 31 27.80 -4.99 -3.03
CA GLN A 31 27.56 -6.39 -2.68
C GLN A 31 28.45 -6.86 -1.52
N ASP A 32 28.82 -5.96 -0.63
CA ASP A 32 29.55 -6.35 0.58
C ASP A 32 28.67 -7.18 1.56
N GLY A 33 29.29 -7.84 2.53
CA GLY A 33 28.60 -8.78 3.42
C GLY A 33 27.39 -8.19 4.15
N PRO A 34 27.49 -6.99 4.77
CA PRO A 34 26.35 -6.34 5.41
C PRO A 34 25.19 -6.04 4.47
N VAL A 35 25.47 -5.48 3.28
CA VAL A 35 24.43 -5.16 2.29
C VAL A 35 23.76 -6.43 1.75
N ARG A 36 24.51 -7.50 1.51
CA ARG A 36 23.92 -8.81 1.13
C ARG A 36 22.96 -9.33 2.19
N THR A 37 23.28 -9.14 3.47
CA THR A 37 22.39 -9.55 4.57
C THR A 37 21.12 -8.74 4.57
N ILE A 38 21.18 -7.42 4.40
CA ILE A 38 20.02 -6.53 4.30
C ILE A 38 19.13 -6.94 3.13
N ILE A 39 19.70 -7.16 1.94
CA ILE A 39 18.98 -7.61 0.75
C ILE A 39 18.27 -8.95 1.00
N ARG A 40 18.92 -9.89 1.68
CA ARG A 40 18.33 -11.17 2.03
C ARG A 40 17.12 -11.01 2.96
N GLU A 41 17.23 -10.18 3.99
CA GLU A 41 16.10 -9.90 4.90
C GLU A 41 14.96 -9.18 4.18
N ALA A 42 15.26 -8.23 3.30
CA ALA A 42 14.28 -7.54 2.46
C ALA A 42 13.52 -8.52 1.55
N ARG A 43 14.22 -9.46 0.92
CA ARG A 43 13.60 -10.50 0.08
C ARG A 43 12.69 -11.45 0.88
N LYS A 44 13.09 -11.84 2.09
CA LYS A 44 12.25 -12.68 2.96
C LYS A 44 10.93 -12.01 3.33
N LYS A 45 10.94 -10.68 3.47
CA LYS A 45 9.76 -9.88 3.81
C LYS A 45 9.04 -9.32 2.57
N ASP A 46 9.45 -9.77 1.38
CA ASP A 46 8.89 -9.32 0.10
C ASP A 46 8.88 -7.78 -0.04
N THR A 47 9.91 -7.13 0.50
CA THR A 47 10.13 -5.69 0.40
C THR A 47 10.60 -5.31 -1.00
N ILE A 48 10.10 -4.20 -1.54
CA ILE A 48 10.56 -3.66 -2.82
C ILE A 48 11.99 -3.18 -2.69
N ILE A 49 12.90 -3.75 -3.51
CA ILE A 49 14.31 -3.35 -3.55
C ILE A 49 14.58 -2.57 -4.83
N ASN A 50 15.06 -1.33 -4.67
CA ASN A 50 15.47 -0.46 -5.75
C ASN A 50 17.00 -0.31 -5.73
N PHE A 51 17.67 -0.80 -6.78
CA PHE A 51 19.09 -0.53 -6.98
C PHE A 51 19.24 0.82 -7.67
N VAL A 52 19.97 1.74 -7.07
CA VAL A 52 20.07 3.13 -7.51
C VAL A 52 21.50 3.62 -7.50
N GLN A 53 21.80 4.65 -8.29
CA GLN A 53 23.09 5.33 -8.31
C GLN A 53 23.28 6.16 -7.03
N LYS A 54 24.53 6.50 -6.72
CA LYS A 54 24.90 7.24 -5.51
C LYS A 54 24.15 8.58 -5.40
N GLU A 55 24.05 9.30 -6.51
CA GLU A 55 23.39 10.61 -6.60
C GLU A 55 21.93 10.53 -6.15
N ARG A 56 21.27 9.41 -6.43
CA ARG A 56 19.88 9.20 -6.01
C ARG A 56 19.78 8.94 -4.50
N LEU A 57 20.74 8.21 -3.92
CA LEU A 57 20.82 8.03 -2.47
C LEU A 57 21.11 9.35 -1.76
N ASP A 58 22.07 10.13 -2.30
CA ASP A 58 22.43 11.44 -1.75
C ASP A 58 21.22 12.41 -1.78
N GLN A 59 20.38 12.36 -2.81
CA GLN A 59 19.14 13.14 -2.91
C GLN A 59 18.06 12.69 -1.92
N LEU A 60 17.96 11.39 -1.66
CA LEU A 60 16.98 10.82 -0.73
C LEU A 60 17.42 10.99 0.73
N SER A 61 18.72 11.04 0.99
CA SER A 61 19.29 11.07 2.33
C SER A 61 19.00 12.38 3.06
N GLU A 62 18.49 12.27 4.28
CA GLU A 62 18.29 13.40 5.18
C GLU A 62 19.55 13.72 5.99
N THR A 63 20.39 12.71 6.26
CA THR A 63 21.55 12.82 7.15
C THR A 63 22.90 12.84 6.42
N GLY A 64 22.91 12.45 5.15
CA GLY A 64 24.16 12.24 4.38
C GLY A 64 24.92 10.97 4.77
N ALA A 65 24.44 10.20 5.75
CA ALA A 65 25.14 9.04 6.31
C ALA A 65 24.53 7.70 5.89
N HIS A 66 23.95 7.63 4.69
CA HIS A 66 23.21 6.45 4.19
C HIS A 66 24.05 5.18 4.01
N GLN A 67 25.37 5.26 3.90
CA GLN A 67 26.27 4.09 3.75
C GLN A 67 25.87 3.12 2.62
N GLY A 68 25.22 3.62 1.57
CA GLY A 68 24.74 2.85 0.42
C GLY A 68 23.39 2.18 0.60
N VAL A 69 22.66 2.43 1.70
CA VAL A 69 21.33 1.88 1.93
C VAL A 69 20.39 2.88 2.63
N ILE A 70 19.14 2.93 2.16
CA ILE A 70 18.06 3.72 2.76
C ILE A 70 16.80 2.86 2.75
N ALA A 71 16.10 2.79 3.90
CA ALA A 71 14.82 2.12 4.03
C ALA A 71 13.70 3.15 4.27
N GLN A 72 12.60 3.04 3.55
CA GLN A 72 11.36 3.76 3.83
C GLN A 72 10.44 2.83 4.59
N VAL A 73 10.05 3.24 5.79
CA VAL A 73 9.23 2.46 6.72
C VAL A 73 7.81 3.05 6.76
N ALA A 74 6.82 2.18 6.76
CA ALA A 74 5.44 2.60 6.94
C ALA A 74 5.24 3.22 8.33
N ALA A 75 4.45 4.29 8.39
CA ALA A 75 4.08 4.93 9.65
C ALA A 75 2.97 4.16 10.39
N TYR A 76 2.30 3.23 9.71
CA TYR A 76 1.24 2.36 10.22
C TYR A 76 1.46 0.93 9.75
N GLU A 77 1.00 -0.02 10.53
CA GLU A 77 1.00 -1.43 10.15
C GLU A 77 -0.05 -1.71 9.09
N TYR A 78 0.28 -2.60 8.15
CA TYR A 78 -0.69 -3.10 7.19
C TYR A 78 -1.45 -4.29 7.78
N SER A 79 -2.72 -4.36 7.44
CA SER A 79 -3.57 -5.51 7.67
C SER A 79 -3.46 -6.50 6.51
N THR A 80 -4.06 -7.66 6.67
CA THR A 80 -4.27 -8.63 5.58
C THR A 80 -5.65 -8.43 4.94
N VAL A 81 -5.88 -9.00 3.79
CA VAL A 81 -7.22 -9.04 3.17
C VAL A 81 -8.19 -9.79 4.08
N GLU A 82 -7.73 -10.87 4.71
CA GLU A 82 -8.55 -11.66 5.66
C GLU A 82 -8.99 -10.84 6.88
N ASP A 83 -8.11 -9.97 7.42
CA ASP A 83 -8.49 -9.08 8.53
C ASP A 83 -9.63 -8.12 8.13
N ILE A 84 -9.63 -7.65 6.88
CA ILE A 84 -10.70 -6.80 6.34
C ILE A 84 -12.02 -7.58 6.24
N LEU A 85 -11.98 -8.82 5.75
CA LEU A 85 -13.16 -9.67 5.64
C LEU A 85 -13.68 -10.08 7.03
N GLU A 86 -12.79 -10.39 7.95
CA GLU A 86 -13.17 -10.73 9.33
C GLU A 86 -13.87 -9.57 10.04
N LYS A 87 -13.40 -8.34 9.82
CA LYS A 87 -14.07 -7.14 10.34
C LYS A 87 -15.52 -7.02 9.83
N ALA A 88 -15.81 -7.41 8.58
CA ALA A 88 -17.18 -7.44 8.07
C ALA A 88 -18.00 -8.54 8.75
N ARG A 89 -17.42 -9.73 8.92
CA ARG A 89 -18.08 -10.85 9.63
C ARG A 89 -18.40 -10.50 11.07
N GLU A 90 -17.46 -9.91 11.80
CA GLU A 90 -17.68 -9.48 13.21
C GLU A 90 -18.81 -8.48 13.34
N LYS A 91 -19.02 -7.61 12.34
CA LYS A 91 -20.12 -6.67 12.30
C LYS A 91 -21.44 -7.29 11.82
N GLY A 92 -21.43 -8.50 11.27
CA GLY A 92 -22.58 -9.11 10.63
C GLY A 92 -23.02 -8.39 9.35
N GLU A 93 -22.07 -7.73 8.67
CA GLU A 93 -22.30 -6.92 7.47
C GLU A 93 -21.72 -7.60 6.24
N ALA A 94 -22.32 -7.35 5.07
CA ALA A 94 -21.74 -7.74 3.79
C ALA A 94 -20.41 -6.98 3.57
N PRO A 95 -19.31 -7.63 3.14
CA PRO A 95 -18.03 -6.94 2.91
C PRO A 95 -18.19 -5.80 1.89
N PHE A 96 -17.70 -4.63 2.28
CA PHE A 96 -17.59 -3.45 1.42
C PHE A 96 -16.15 -2.95 1.48
N ILE A 97 -15.44 -2.97 0.33
CA ILE A 97 -14.00 -2.76 0.26
C ILE A 97 -13.65 -1.81 -0.88
N PHE A 98 -12.69 -0.92 -0.65
CA PHE A 98 -12.08 -0.12 -1.71
C PHE A 98 -10.79 -0.77 -2.20
N LEU A 99 -10.61 -0.87 -3.51
CA LEU A 99 -9.37 -1.34 -4.14
C LEU A 99 -8.79 -0.19 -4.97
N LEU A 100 -7.54 0.15 -4.72
CA LEU A 100 -6.92 1.31 -5.34
C LEU A 100 -5.84 0.86 -6.32
N ASP A 101 -5.97 1.31 -7.56
CA ASP A 101 -5.06 0.98 -8.64
C ASP A 101 -4.25 2.23 -9.01
N ASP A 102 -2.93 2.14 -8.85
CA ASP A 102 -1.97 3.19 -9.25
C ASP A 102 -2.14 4.55 -8.53
N ILE A 103 -2.51 4.53 -7.25
CA ILE A 103 -2.62 5.74 -6.42
C ILE A 103 -1.26 6.05 -5.78
N GLU A 104 -0.50 6.98 -6.36
CA GLU A 104 0.86 7.33 -5.92
C GLU A 104 0.94 8.60 -5.06
N ASP A 105 -0.09 9.46 -5.08
CA ASP A 105 -0.13 10.66 -4.25
C ASP A 105 -0.63 10.33 -2.82
N PRO A 106 0.17 10.66 -1.77
CA PRO A 106 -0.23 10.43 -0.39
C PRO A 106 -1.46 11.23 0.05
N HIS A 107 -1.72 12.40 -0.55
CA HIS A 107 -2.92 13.18 -0.24
C HIS A 107 -4.18 12.48 -0.75
N ASN A 108 -4.11 11.91 -1.96
CA ASN A 108 -5.21 11.15 -2.55
C ASN A 108 -5.49 9.87 -1.76
N LEU A 109 -4.45 9.10 -1.45
CA LEU A 109 -4.63 7.91 -0.62
C LEU A 109 -5.30 8.24 0.72
N GLY A 110 -4.82 9.28 1.42
CA GLY A 110 -5.42 9.69 2.69
C GLY A 110 -6.88 10.15 2.55
N ALA A 111 -7.21 10.91 1.50
CA ALA A 111 -8.57 11.35 1.23
C ALA A 111 -9.51 10.17 0.90
N ILE A 112 -9.04 9.19 0.13
CA ILE A 112 -9.80 8.00 -0.19
C ILE A 112 -10.04 7.15 1.06
N ILE A 113 -9.03 6.93 1.91
CA ILE A 113 -9.19 6.20 3.17
C ILE A 113 -10.22 6.89 4.07
N ARG A 114 -10.19 8.22 4.17
CA ARG A 114 -11.19 9.00 4.93
C ARG A 114 -12.59 8.80 4.36
N THR A 115 -12.75 8.86 3.05
CA THR A 115 -14.04 8.67 2.38
C THR A 115 -14.53 7.23 2.56
N ALA A 116 -13.66 6.22 2.42
CA ALA A 116 -13.98 4.83 2.65
C ALA A 116 -14.48 4.60 4.08
N ASN A 117 -13.81 5.20 5.08
CA ASN A 117 -14.25 5.14 6.47
C ASN A 117 -15.65 5.75 6.68
N LEU A 118 -15.90 6.91 6.11
CA LEU A 118 -17.21 7.59 6.21
C LEU A 118 -18.33 6.83 5.47
N ALA A 119 -17.99 6.14 4.38
CA ALA A 119 -18.90 5.30 3.63
C ALA A 119 -19.19 3.93 4.32
N GLY A 120 -18.54 3.65 5.45
CA GLY A 120 -18.70 2.39 6.16
C GLY A 120 -17.93 1.22 5.54
N ALA A 121 -16.92 1.47 4.72
CA ALA A 121 -16.11 0.41 4.15
C ALA A 121 -15.32 -0.34 5.25
N HIS A 122 -15.18 -1.65 5.06
CA HIS A 122 -14.46 -2.51 6.00
C HIS A 122 -12.95 -2.39 5.88
N GLY A 123 -12.44 -1.97 4.71
CA GLY A 123 -11.03 -1.74 4.50
C GLY A 123 -10.71 -1.21 3.10
N VAL A 124 -9.40 -0.97 2.91
CA VAL A 124 -8.82 -0.51 1.65
C VAL A 124 -7.71 -1.47 1.25
N ILE A 125 -7.64 -1.83 -0.02
CA ILE A 125 -6.59 -2.70 -0.58
C ILE A 125 -5.77 -1.87 -1.56
N ILE A 126 -4.45 -1.88 -1.40
CA ILE A 126 -3.50 -1.22 -2.30
C ILE A 126 -2.50 -2.23 -2.86
N PRO A 127 -1.97 -2.03 -4.08
CA PRO A 127 -0.89 -2.87 -4.59
C PRO A 127 0.44 -2.51 -3.92
N LYS A 128 1.38 -3.45 -3.90
CA LYS A 128 2.76 -3.22 -3.41
C LYS A 128 3.55 -2.27 -4.30
N ARG A 129 3.31 -2.33 -5.62
CA ARG A 129 3.96 -1.47 -6.63
C ARG A 129 2.95 -0.48 -7.16
N HIS A 130 3.44 0.64 -7.68
CA HIS A 130 2.59 1.69 -8.23
C HIS A 130 1.53 2.18 -7.22
N ALA A 131 1.96 2.32 -5.97
CA ALA A 131 1.15 2.89 -4.90
C ALA A 131 2.05 3.54 -3.86
N VAL A 132 1.54 4.60 -3.27
CA VAL A 132 2.14 5.18 -2.07
C VAL A 132 1.82 4.29 -0.87
N GLY A 133 2.79 4.13 0.03
CA GLY A 133 2.58 3.42 1.29
C GLY A 133 1.92 4.29 2.36
N LEU A 134 1.71 3.70 3.54
CA LEU A 134 1.11 4.40 4.70
C LEU A 134 2.13 5.35 5.36
N THR A 135 2.38 6.47 4.71
CA THR A 135 3.28 7.52 5.18
C THR A 135 2.61 8.40 6.25
N SER A 136 3.40 9.22 6.95
CA SER A 136 2.88 10.22 7.88
C SER A 136 1.98 11.27 7.19
N THR A 137 2.19 11.54 5.90
CA THR A 137 1.31 12.40 5.11
C THR A 137 -0.06 11.75 4.92
N VAL A 138 -0.10 10.46 4.56
CA VAL A 138 -1.34 9.68 4.48
C VAL A 138 -2.08 9.68 5.83
N ALA A 139 -1.35 9.50 6.92
CA ALA A 139 -1.92 9.55 8.27
C ALA A 139 -2.59 10.90 8.56
N LYS A 140 -1.92 12.01 8.22
CA LYS A 140 -2.46 13.36 8.40
C LYS A 140 -3.68 13.61 7.52
N THR A 141 -3.61 13.28 6.23
CA THR A 141 -4.68 13.55 5.26
C THR A 141 -5.90 12.65 5.44
N SER A 142 -5.72 11.46 6.01
CA SER A 142 -6.82 10.58 6.42
C SER A 142 -7.61 11.09 7.64
N ALA A 143 -7.12 12.14 8.31
CA ALA A 143 -7.77 12.76 9.48
C ALA A 143 -8.18 11.73 10.56
N GLY A 144 -7.31 10.76 10.83
CA GLY A 144 -7.53 9.72 11.83
C GLY A 144 -8.27 8.47 11.33
N ALA A 145 -8.77 8.47 10.09
CA ALA A 145 -9.49 7.32 9.53
C ALA A 145 -8.65 6.03 9.47
N LEU A 146 -7.31 6.15 9.32
CA LEU A 146 -6.39 5.01 9.37
C LEU A 146 -6.47 4.18 10.65
N ASN A 147 -6.87 4.78 11.77
CA ASN A 147 -7.04 4.05 13.04
C ASN A 147 -8.25 3.09 13.03
N TYR A 148 -9.17 3.29 12.09
CA TYR A 148 -10.44 2.57 12.01
C TYR A 148 -10.61 1.80 10.71
N THR A 149 -9.85 2.15 9.69
CA THR A 149 -9.94 1.54 8.36
C THR A 149 -8.66 0.75 8.08
N PRO A 150 -8.68 -0.58 8.21
CA PRO A 150 -7.53 -1.41 7.89
C PRO A 150 -7.16 -1.27 6.41
N VAL A 151 -5.86 -1.23 6.16
CA VAL A 151 -5.31 -1.17 4.79
C VAL A 151 -4.48 -2.41 4.55
N ALA A 152 -4.85 -3.20 3.54
CA ALA A 152 -4.09 -4.36 3.10
C ALA A 152 -3.22 -4.03 1.89
N LYS A 153 -2.05 -4.67 1.82
CA LYS A 153 -1.09 -4.48 0.74
C LYS A 153 -0.85 -5.79 0.01
N VAL A 154 -1.21 -5.83 -1.28
CA VAL A 154 -1.19 -7.06 -2.08
C VAL A 154 -0.18 -7.00 -3.21
N SER A 155 0.34 -8.15 -3.63
CA SER A 155 1.31 -8.23 -4.72
C SER A 155 0.68 -8.06 -6.10
N ASN A 156 -0.59 -8.50 -6.26
CA ASN A 156 -1.32 -8.44 -7.52
C ASN A 156 -2.80 -8.13 -7.25
N LEU A 157 -3.23 -6.93 -7.62
CA LEU A 157 -4.60 -6.46 -7.36
C LEU A 157 -5.64 -7.25 -8.16
N GLY A 158 -5.36 -7.55 -9.44
CA GLY A 158 -6.26 -8.35 -10.29
C GLY A 158 -6.46 -9.77 -9.77
N GLN A 159 -5.38 -10.43 -9.32
CA GLN A 159 -5.50 -11.74 -8.70
C GLN A 159 -6.33 -11.68 -7.40
N THR A 160 -6.12 -10.67 -6.58
CA THR A 160 -6.90 -10.49 -5.34
C THR A 160 -8.39 -10.28 -5.66
N ILE A 161 -8.73 -9.52 -6.70
CA ILE A 161 -10.11 -9.38 -7.16
C ILE A 161 -10.72 -10.74 -7.56
N GLU A 162 -9.99 -11.53 -8.34
CA GLU A 162 -10.46 -12.85 -8.75
C GLU A 162 -10.62 -13.84 -7.58
N GLU A 163 -9.79 -13.75 -6.57
CA GLU A 163 -9.93 -14.52 -5.33
C GLU A 163 -11.19 -14.09 -4.56
N LEU A 164 -11.41 -12.80 -4.38
CA LEU A 164 -12.59 -12.26 -3.71
C LEU A 164 -13.89 -12.52 -4.47
N LYS A 165 -13.87 -12.54 -5.81
CA LYS A 165 -15.03 -12.97 -6.64
C LYS A 165 -15.44 -14.43 -6.34
N LYS A 166 -14.48 -15.32 -6.12
CA LYS A 166 -14.76 -16.72 -5.75
C LYS A 166 -15.44 -16.83 -4.37
N GLU A 167 -15.22 -15.85 -3.50
CA GLU A 167 -15.89 -15.74 -2.20
C GLU A 167 -17.28 -15.05 -2.28
N GLY A 168 -17.73 -14.74 -3.49
CA GLY A 168 -19.07 -14.18 -3.73
C GLY A 168 -19.12 -12.65 -3.77
N MET A 169 -17.99 -11.97 -3.78
CA MET A 169 -17.96 -10.52 -3.97
C MET A 169 -18.09 -10.14 -5.44
N TRP A 170 -18.69 -9.00 -5.70
CA TRP A 170 -18.73 -8.38 -7.02
C TRP A 170 -18.06 -7.01 -6.99
N PHE A 171 -17.69 -6.48 -8.16
CA PHE A 171 -16.87 -5.29 -8.24
C PHE A 171 -17.40 -4.29 -9.24
N VAL A 172 -17.26 -3.01 -8.91
CA VAL A 172 -17.49 -1.89 -9.82
C VAL A 172 -16.21 -1.09 -9.96
N CYS A 173 -15.91 -0.61 -11.16
CA CYS A 173 -14.83 0.32 -11.42
C CYS A 173 -15.40 1.74 -11.52
N ALA A 174 -14.82 2.68 -10.78
CA ALA A 174 -15.08 4.10 -11.00
C ALA A 174 -14.31 4.56 -12.24
N ASP A 175 -15.02 4.79 -13.34
CA ASP A 175 -14.42 5.13 -14.62
C ASP A 175 -15.28 6.12 -15.40
N MET A 176 -14.64 6.87 -16.30
CA MET A 176 -15.36 7.79 -17.19
C MET A 176 -16.07 7.01 -18.31
N GLY A 177 -17.33 7.33 -18.57
CA GLY A 177 -18.14 6.66 -19.60
C GLY A 177 -18.87 5.40 -19.13
N GLY A 178 -18.82 5.08 -17.82
CA GLY A 178 -19.63 4.05 -17.20
C GLY A 178 -21.09 4.51 -16.93
N GLU A 179 -21.88 3.62 -16.36
CA GLU A 179 -23.22 3.94 -15.87
C GLU A 179 -23.15 4.80 -14.60
N LEU A 180 -24.14 5.69 -14.43
CA LEU A 180 -24.23 6.47 -13.20
C LEU A 180 -24.48 5.54 -12.00
N MET A 181 -23.76 5.74 -10.92
CA MET A 181 -23.86 4.89 -9.72
C MET A 181 -25.28 4.77 -9.17
N TYR A 182 -26.13 5.76 -9.38
CA TYR A 182 -27.52 5.76 -8.94
C TYR A 182 -28.42 4.76 -9.69
N ASN A 183 -27.96 4.29 -10.85
CA ASN A 183 -28.67 3.30 -11.66
C ASN A 183 -28.19 1.87 -11.38
N LEU A 184 -27.16 1.72 -10.56
CA LEU A 184 -26.56 0.42 -10.23
C LEU A 184 -27.15 -0.13 -8.94
N ASN A 185 -27.30 -1.45 -8.87
CA ASN A 185 -27.57 -2.12 -7.60
C ASN A 185 -26.26 -2.31 -6.84
N LEU A 186 -25.98 -1.41 -5.90
CA LEU A 186 -24.78 -1.42 -5.09
C LEU A 186 -25.02 -2.09 -3.72
N THR A 187 -25.79 -3.19 -3.69
CA THR A 187 -26.07 -3.94 -2.45
C THR A 187 -25.29 -5.25 -2.40
N GLY A 188 -25.09 -5.77 -1.18
CA GLY A 188 -24.39 -7.04 -0.96
C GLY A 188 -22.87 -6.93 -0.90
N PRO A 189 -22.15 -8.06 -0.95
CA PRO A 189 -20.69 -8.09 -0.84
C PRO A 189 -20.06 -7.44 -2.07
N MET A 190 -19.41 -6.28 -1.89
CA MET A 190 -18.92 -5.54 -3.05
C MET A 190 -17.57 -4.86 -2.83
N GLY A 191 -16.86 -4.64 -3.91
CA GLY A 191 -15.67 -3.82 -3.99
C GLY A 191 -15.80 -2.67 -5.00
N VAL A 192 -15.28 -1.51 -4.64
CA VAL A 192 -15.15 -0.36 -5.54
C VAL A 192 -13.70 -0.21 -5.93
N VAL A 193 -13.42 -0.28 -7.22
CA VAL A 193 -12.07 -0.08 -7.76
C VAL A 193 -11.94 1.38 -8.20
N ILE A 194 -10.92 2.05 -7.67
CA ILE A 194 -10.58 3.45 -8.01
C ILE A 194 -9.19 3.45 -8.62
N GLY A 195 -9.06 4.03 -9.78
CA GLY A 195 -7.81 4.17 -10.52
C GLY A 195 -7.13 5.52 -10.34
N ASN A 196 -6.01 5.67 -11.01
CA ASN A 196 -5.24 6.90 -11.10
C ASN A 196 -6.07 8.04 -11.70
N GLU A 197 -5.80 9.28 -11.27
CA GLU A 197 -6.53 10.48 -11.73
C GLU A 197 -6.42 10.76 -13.23
N GLY A 198 -5.28 10.44 -13.83
CA GLY A 198 -5.01 10.70 -15.26
C GLY A 198 -5.44 9.54 -16.15
N GLU A 199 -5.09 8.31 -15.77
CA GLU A 199 -5.22 7.12 -16.62
C GLU A 199 -6.42 6.23 -16.23
N GLY A 200 -7.03 6.48 -15.07
CA GLY A 200 -8.13 5.66 -14.53
C GLY A 200 -7.64 4.30 -14.04
N VAL A 201 -8.52 3.31 -14.08
CA VAL A 201 -8.22 1.92 -13.71
C VAL A 201 -7.44 1.25 -14.85
N SER A 202 -6.36 0.55 -14.54
CA SER A 202 -5.53 -0.14 -15.54
C SER A 202 -6.32 -1.26 -16.26
N ARG A 203 -5.91 -1.52 -17.52
CA ARG A 203 -6.56 -2.58 -18.35
C ARG A 203 -6.47 -3.98 -17.74
N LEU A 204 -5.49 -4.23 -16.86
CA LEU A 204 -5.30 -5.52 -16.21
C LEU A 204 -6.27 -5.72 -15.03
N VAL A 205 -6.80 -4.64 -14.49
CA VAL A 205 -7.72 -4.64 -13.35
C VAL A 205 -9.18 -4.52 -13.83
N LYS A 206 -9.43 -3.80 -14.93
CA LYS A 206 -10.74 -3.77 -15.63
C LYS A 206 -11.12 -5.14 -16.19
#